data_a5812cd946dd657785b96c17f9a47e7f
#
_entry.id   a5812cd946dd657785b96c17f9a47e7f
#
_cell.length_a   1.000
_cell.length_b   1.000
_cell.length_c   1.000
_cell.angle_alpha   90.00
_cell.angle_beta   90.00
_cell.angle_gamma   90.00
#
_symmetry.space_group_name_H-M   'P 1'
#
loop_
_entity.id
_entity.type
_entity.pdbx_description
1 polymer ?
#
loop_
_entity_poly.entity_id
_entity_poly.type
_entity_poly.pdbx_seq_one_letter_code
_entity_poly.pdbx_strand_id
1 'polypeptide(L)'
;PENSWNAELGALIKTADKQFSASVTAFYIHCRDQQLTVFPEGDITGRIMTNAGKARSAGIEVSVAYSPVERLTLNAAYGYTNAKFLEFNNGKEDYSGRFVPYAPQNTIFAAANYLIPAQFGPLRYISTGLSTQGIGKIYWNEDNSTAQNLYFKLDASVKLICNKFSVDLWAKNITA
;
A
#
# COMPACT_ATOMS: atom_id res chain seq x y z
N PRO A 1 27.16 -6.07 -5.40
CA PRO A 1 26.12 -5.05 -5.17
C PRO A 1 24.80 -5.52 -5.78
N GLU A 2 23.70 -5.26 -5.08
CA GLU A 2 22.35 -5.52 -5.56
C GLU A 2 22.04 -4.62 -6.77
N ASN A 3 21.38 -5.19 -7.78
CA ASN A 3 20.97 -4.47 -8.98
C ASN A 3 19.47 -4.70 -9.23
N SER A 4 18.73 -3.64 -9.50
CA SER A 4 17.33 -3.72 -9.89
C SER A 4 17.06 -3.01 -11.20
N TRP A 5 16.14 -3.56 -11.97
CA TRP A 5 15.58 -2.98 -13.18
C TRP A 5 14.07 -2.85 -13.03
N ASN A 6 13.54 -1.71 -13.38
CA ASN A 6 12.12 -1.38 -13.26
C ASN A 6 11.56 -0.88 -14.61
N ALA A 7 10.37 -1.36 -14.98
CA ALA A 7 9.59 -0.86 -16.10
C ALA A 7 8.17 -0.57 -15.64
N GLU A 8 7.64 0.58 -16.04
CA GLU A 8 6.30 1.01 -15.71
C GLU A 8 5.59 1.54 -16.96
N LEU A 9 4.30 1.24 -17.05
CA LEU A 9 3.39 1.79 -18.05
C LEU A 9 2.12 2.24 -17.36
N GLY A 10 1.76 3.50 -17.52
CA GLY A 10 0.57 4.07 -16.89
C GLY A 10 -0.26 4.92 -17.80
N ALA A 11 -1.52 5.09 -17.42
CA ALA A 11 -2.48 5.99 -18.05
C ALA A 11 -3.20 6.81 -16.99
N LEU A 12 -3.50 8.07 -17.31
CA LEU A 12 -4.23 9.00 -16.48
C LEU A 12 -5.37 9.61 -17.29
N ILE A 13 -6.58 9.55 -16.74
CA ILE A 13 -7.78 10.18 -17.29
C ILE A 13 -8.25 11.25 -16.33
N LYS A 14 -8.61 12.43 -16.86
CA LYS A 14 -9.23 13.51 -16.10
C LYS A 14 -10.38 14.08 -16.91
N THR A 15 -11.52 14.33 -16.27
CA THR A 15 -12.64 15.03 -16.91
C THR A 15 -12.36 16.53 -17.00
N ALA A 16 -12.95 17.19 -18.01
CA ALA A 16 -12.77 18.64 -18.24
C ALA A 16 -13.29 19.50 -17.07
N ASP A 17 -14.33 19.06 -16.40
CA ASP A 17 -14.92 19.68 -15.20
C ASP A 17 -14.10 19.41 -13.91
N LYS A 18 -13.03 18.59 -14.02
CA LYS A 18 -12.16 18.20 -12.91
C LYS A 18 -12.86 17.43 -11.77
N GLN A 19 -14.07 16.96 -12.01
CA GLN A 19 -14.81 16.19 -11.00
C GLN A 19 -14.33 14.74 -10.87
N PHE A 20 -13.75 14.20 -11.94
CA PHE A 20 -13.26 12.82 -11.95
C PHE A 20 -11.82 12.73 -12.45
N SER A 21 -11.01 11.94 -11.77
CA SER A 21 -9.72 11.49 -12.28
C SER A 21 -9.48 10.03 -11.91
N ALA A 22 -8.89 9.29 -12.83
CA ALA A 22 -8.48 7.91 -12.61
C ALA A 22 -7.11 7.66 -13.21
N SER A 23 -6.28 6.91 -12.53
CA SER A 23 -5.01 6.42 -13.06
C SER A 23 -4.90 4.91 -12.93
N VAL A 24 -4.20 4.31 -13.87
CA VAL A 24 -3.78 2.92 -13.82
C VAL A 24 -2.31 2.84 -14.19
N THR A 25 -1.54 2.08 -13.44
CA THR A 25 -0.12 1.81 -13.71
C THR A 25 0.13 0.33 -13.59
N ALA A 26 0.75 -0.27 -14.60
CA ALA A 26 1.31 -1.61 -14.52
C ALA A 26 2.82 -1.50 -14.35
N PHE A 27 3.41 -2.32 -13.48
CA PHE A 27 4.84 -2.30 -13.21
C PHE A 27 5.44 -3.70 -13.24
N TYR A 28 6.73 -3.75 -13.54
CA TYR A 28 7.55 -4.93 -13.45
C TYR A 28 8.94 -4.56 -12.94
N ILE A 29 9.34 -5.19 -11.83
CA ILE A 29 10.64 -5.00 -11.20
C ILE A 29 11.38 -6.34 -11.21
N HIS A 30 12.62 -6.32 -11.65
CA HIS A 30 13.51 -7.48 -11.59
C HIS A 30 14.75 -7.12 -10.77
N CYS A 31 14.96 -7.85 -9.68
CA CYS A 31 16.09 -7.67 -8.77
C CYS A 31 17.06 -8.85 -8.92
N ARG A 32 18.37 -8.55 -9.04
CA ARG A 32 19.46 -9.51 -9.09
C ARG A 32 20.45 -9.25 -7.97
N ASP A 33 21.11 -10.30 -7.55
CA ASP A 33 22.12 -10.23 -6.50
C ASP A 33 21.57 -9.66 -5.20
N GLN A 34 20.28 -9.97 -4.92
CA GLN A 34 19.61 -9.50 -3.71
C GLN A 34 20.36 -9.99 -2.47
N GLN A 35 20.58 -9.07 -1.55
CA GLN A 35 21.25 -9.37 -0.28
C GLN A 35 20.29 -10.11 0.65
N LEU A 36 20.56 -11.38 0.88
CA LEU A 36 19.74 -12.26 1.69
C LEU A 36 20.57 -12.91 2.79
N THR A 37 19.93 -13.24 3.90
CA THR A 37 20.56 -14.02 4.96
C THR A 37 20.55 -15.49 4.60
N VAL A 38 21.71 -16.11 4.58
CA VAL A 38 21.88 -17.53 4.27
C VAL A 38 22.68 -18.22 5.37
N PHE A 39 22.61 -19.56 5.41
CA PHE A 39 23.48 -20.38 6.25
C PHE A 39 24.73 -20.73 5.47
N PRO A 40 25.95 -20.57 6.04
CA PRO A 40 27.17 -21.02 5.42
C PRO A 40 27.12 -22.54 5.19
N GLU A 41 27.75 -22.99 4.13
CA GLU A 41 27.86 -24.43 3.84
C GLU A 41 28.52 -25.18 5.02
N GLY A 42 27.84 -26.20 5.53
CA GLY A 42 28.32 -27.00 6.68
C GLY A 42 28.07 -26.38 8.06
N ASP A 43 27.56 -25.15 8.16
CA ASP A 43 27.19 -24.51 9.44
C ASP A 43 25.67 -24.34 9.54
N ILE A 44 25.06 -24.94 10.57
CA ILE A 44 23.64 -24.90 10.82
C ILE A 44 23.23 -23.76 11.77
N THR A 45 24.18 -23.07 12.38
CA THR A 45 23.95 -22.03 13.39
C THR A 45 24.37 -20.64 12.95
N GLY A 46 25.41 -20.56 12.11
CA GLY A 46 25.89 -19.32 11.55
C GLY A 46 24.90 -18.73 10.53
N ARG A 47 24.85 -17.41 10.45
CA ARG A 47 24.12 -16.68 9.43
C ARG A 47 25.00 -15.63 8.80
N ILE A 48 25.06 -15.59 7.48
CA ILE A 48 25.77 -14.57 6.75
C ILE A 48 24.83 -13.86 5.77
N MET A 49 25.10 -12.60 5.48
CA MET A 49 24.42 -11.87 4.43
C MET A 49 25.25 -12.01 3.14
N THR A 50 24.63 -12.47 2.09
CA THR A 50 25.27 -12.66 0.79
C THR A 50 24.35 -12.22 -0.35
N ASN A 51 24.95 -11.98 -1.51
CA ASN A 51 24.21 -11.69 -2.75
C ASN A 51 23.77 -13.03 -3.37
N ALA A 52 22.69 -13.60 -2.90
CA ALA A 52 22.31 -14.98 -3.21
C ALA A 52 20.96 -15.14 -3.91
N GLY A 53 20.23 -14.06 -4.14
CA GLY A 53 18.87 -14.19 -4.63
C GLY A 53 18.57 -13.36 -5.88
N LYS A 54 17.59 -13.85 -6.65
CA LYS A 54 16.90 -13.10 -7.68
C LYS A 54 15.42 -13.05 -7.33
N ALA A 55 14.81 -11.89 -7.47
CA ALA A 55 13.41 -11.71 -7.23
C ALA A 55 12.75 -10.89 -8.36
N ARG A 56 11.46 -11.09 -8.52
CA ARG A 56 10.63 -10.24 -9.38
C ARG A 56 9.43 -9.74 -8.60
N SER A 57 9.00 -8.53 -8.92
CA SER A 57 7.71 -8.00 -8.49
C SER A 57 6.98 -7.48 -9.71
N ALA A 58 5.74 -7.89 -9.91
CA ALA A 58 4.89 -7.39 -10.98
C ALA A 58 3.53 -7.08 -10.43
N GLY A 59 2.89 -6.01 -10.93
CA GLY A 59 1.62 -5.61 -10.37
C GLY A 59 0.91 -4.54 -11.17
N ILE A 60 -0.23 -4.16 -10.62
CA ILE A 60 -1.10 -3.10 -11.14
C ILE A 60 -1.52 -2.22 -9.97
N GLU A 61 -1.47 -0.92 -10.19
CA GLU A 61 -2.00 0.10 -9.27
C GLU A 61 -3.10 0.89 -9.98
N VAL A 62 -4.20 1.10 -9.29
CA VAL A 62 -5.32 1.90 -9.77
C VAL A 62 -5.66 2.93 -8.70
N SER A 63 -5.89 4.17 -9.10
CA SER A 63 -6.42 5.20 -8.20
C SER A 63 -7.55 5.97 -8.87
N VAL A 64 -8.52 6.39 -8.06
CA VAL A 64 -9.67 7.17 -8.48
C VAL A 64 -9.89 8.29 -7.48
N ALA A 65 -10.09 9.50 -7.99
CA ALA A 65 -10.61 10.62 -7.23
C ALA A 65 -11.87 11.15 -7.91
N TYR A 66 -12.94 11.33 -7.14
CA TYR A 66 -14.24 11.74 -7.65
C TYR A 66 -14.91 12.73 -6.72
N SER A 67 -15.35 13.84 -7.27
CA SER A 67 -16.12 14.88 -6.57
C SER A 67 -17.48 15.04 -7.23
N PRO A 68 -18.47 14.16 -6.93
CA PRO A 68 -19.77 14.11 -7.61
C PRO A 68 -20.61 15.37 -7.40
N VAL A 69 -20.41 16.02 -6.28
CA VAL A 69 -21.06 17.29 -5.91
C VAL A 69 -20.04 18.18 -5.21
N GLU A 70 -20.33 19.47 -5.21
CA GLU A 70 -19.55 20.43 -4.45
C GLU A 70 -19.40 19.96 -3.00
N ARG A 71 -18.20 20.02 -2.43
CA ARG A 71 -17.89 19.69 -1.03
C ARG A 71 -17.85 18.21 -0.68
N LEU A 72 -18.10 17.28 -1.61
CA LEU A 72 -17.86 15.84 -1.42
C LEU A 72 -16.68 15.39 -2.26
N THR A 73 -15.68 14.80 -1.61
CA THR A 73 -14.53 14.19 -2.27
C THR A 73 -14.44 12.73 -1.88
N LEU A 74 -14.41 11.86 -2.87
CA LEU A 74 -14.24 10.42 -2.76
C LEU A 74 -12.90 10.04 -3.37
N ASN A 75 -12.11 9.24 -2.66
CA ASN A 75 -10.85 8.71 -3.16
C ASN A 75 -10.86 7.19 -2.96
N ALA A 76 -10.35 6.47 -3.94
CA ALA A 76 -10.12 5.03 -3.85
C ALA A 76 -8.80 4.67 -4.52
N ALA A 77 -8.10 3.70 -3.97
CA ALA A 77 -6.92 3.12 -4.59
C ALA A 77 -6.86 1.62 -4.33
N TYR A 78 -6.33 0.90 -5.29
CA TYR A 78 -6.10 -0.52 -5.23
C TYR A 78 -4.74 -0.84 -5.84
N GLY A 79 -3.94 -1.62 -5.14
CA GLY A 79 -2.70 -2.18 -5.63
C GLY A 79 -2.70 -3.70 -5.55
N TYR A 80 -2.28 -4.35 -6.63
CA TYR A 80 -1.98 -5.77 -6.66
C TYR A 80 -0.50 -5.95 -6.92
N THR A 81 0.17 -6.77 -6.10
CA THR A 81 1.59 -7.07 -6.20
C THR A 81 1.84 -8.57 -6.15
N ASN A 82 2.51 -9.10 -7.16
CA ASN A 82 3.02 -10.47 -7.21
C ASN A 82 4.55 -10.42 -7.10
N ALA A 83 5.05 -10.43 -5.86
CA ALA A 83 6.48 -10.46 -5.57
C ALA A 83 6.92 -11.89 -5.25
N LYS A 84 7.84 -12.45 -6.03
CA LYS A 84 8.33 -13.83 -5.88
C LYS A 84 9.84 -13.92 -6.04
N PHE A 85 10.44 -14.82 -5.29
CA PHE A 85 11.79 -15.25 -5.57
C PHE A 85 11.83 -16.02 -6.90
N LEU A 86 12.75 -15.67 -7.77
CA LEU A 86 13.08 -16.42 -8.97
C LEU A 86 14.10 -17.48 -8.67
N GLU A 87 15.11 -17.13 -7.88
CA GLU A 87 16.17 -17.99 -7.40
C GLU A 87 16.49 -17.59 -5.96
N PHE A 88 16.33 -18.48 -5.02
CA PHE A 88 16.77 -18.28 -3.65
C PHE A 88 16.95 -19.61 -2.93
N ASN A 89 18.20 -19.96 -2.69
CA ASN A 89 18.59 -21.08 -1.83
C ASN A 89 19.38 -20.53 -0.65
N ASN A 90 18.92 -20.80 0.57
CA ASN A 90 19.57 -20.31 1.78
C ASN A 90 20.66 -21.25 2.34
N GLY A 91 21.05 -22.26 1.58
CA GLY A 91 22.01 -23.29 2.00
C GLY A 91 21.37 -24.49 2.71
N LYS A 92 20.08 -24.42 3.07
CA LYS A 92 19.30 -25.53 3.66
C LYS A 92 18.10 -25.90 2.81
N GLU A 93 17.41 -24.88 2.28
CA GLU A 93 16.17 -25.02 1.55
C GLU A 93 16.15 -24.09 0.34
N ASP A 94 15.45 -24.52 -0.72
CA ASP A 94 15.18 -23.72 -1.91
C ASP A 94 13.79 -23.07 -1.81
N TYR A 95 13.77 -21.74 -1.82
CA TYR A 95 12.57 -20.92 -1.76
C TYR A 95 12.17 -20.34 -3.12
N SER A 96 12.79 -20.79 -4.20
CA SER A 96 12.47 -20.35 -5.56
C SER A 96 10.99 -20.57 -5.86
N GLY A 97 10.33 -19.55 -6.43
CA GLY A 97 8.88 -19.53 -6.69
C GLY A 97 8.01 -19.13 -5.50
N ARG A 98 8.55 -19.06 -4.28
CA ARG A 98 7.82 -18.57 -3.09
C ARG A 98 7.63 -17.06 -3.15
N PHE A 99 6.62 -16.57 -2.44
CA PHE A 99 6.41 -15.13 -2.30
C PHE A 99 7.47 -14.50 -1.42
N VAL A 100 7.89 -13.29 -1.79
CA VAL A 100 8.80 -12.49 -0.98
C VAL A 100 8.08 -12.06 0.31
N PRO A 101 8.68 -12.31 1.48
CA PRO A 101 8.10 -11.89 2.76
C PRO A 101 7.90 -10.37 2.84
N TYR A 102 6.96 -9.96 3.71
CA TYR A 102 6.63 -8.56 4.01
C TYR A 102 6.06 -7.76 2.83
N ALA A 103 5.80 -8.38 1.70
CA ALA A 103 5.18 -7.78 0.52
C ALA A 103 3.68 -8.14 0.50
N PRO A 104 2.75 -7.20 0.82
CA PRO A 104 1.32 -7.46 0.73
C PRO A 104 0.92 -7.69 -0.73
N GLN A 105 0.12 -8.74 -0.95
CA GLN A 105 -0.36 -9.06 -2.30
C GLN A 105 -1.42 -8.10 -2.80
N ASN A 106 -2.14 -7.47 -1.89
CA ASN A 106 -3.18 -6.49 -2.20
C ASN A 106 -3.12 -5.34 -1.21
N THR A 107 -3.28 -4.14 -1.69
CA THR A 107 -3.48 -2.94 -0.89
C THR A 107 -4.74 -2.24 -1.34
N ILE A 108 -5.57 -1.81 -0.39
CA ILE A 108 -6.84 -1.16 -0.65
C ILE A 108 -6.88 0.13 0.16
N PHE A 109 -7.35 1.18 -0.45
CA PHE A 109 -7.63 2.44 0.22
C PHE A 109 -8.95 3.00 -0.28
N ALA A 110 -9.79 3.50 0.63
CA ALA A 110 -10.96 4.29 0.29
C ALA A 110 -11.13 5.40 1.31
N ALA A 111 -11.52 6.58 0.84
CA ALA A 111 -11.80 7.73 1.71
C ALA A 111 -12.96 8.55 1.17
N ALA A 112 -13.76 9.09 2.07
CA ALA A 112 -14.81 10.06 1.80
C ALA A 112 -14.62 11.27 2.71
N ASN A 113 -14.61 12.47 2.12
CA ASN A 113 -14.54 13.73 2.84
C ASN A 113 -15.71 14.60 2.43
N TYR A 114 -16.41 15.16 3.43
CA TYR A 114 -17.54 16.06 3.20
C TYR A 114 -17.38 17.33 4.00
N LEU A 115 -17.54 18.47 3.31
CA LEU A 115 -17.45 19.80 3.89
C LEU A 115 -18.85 20.37 4.10
N ILE A 116 -19.30 20.45 5.35
CA ILE A 116 -20.59 20.96 5.76
C ILE A 116 -20.45 22.46 6.05
N PRO A 117 -21.17 23.35 5.36
CA PRO A 117 -21.23 24.74 5.75
C PRO A 117 -21.88 24.89 7.11
N ALA A 118 -21.28 25.68 7.97
CA ALA A 118 -21.83 26.02 9.28
C ALA A 118 -21.69 27.53 9.50
N GLN A 119 -22.76 28.17 9.94
CA GLN A 119 -22.79 29.63 10.23
C GLN A 119 -23.27 29.83 11.66
N PHE A 120 -22.42 29.40 12.61
CA PHE A 120 -22.76 29.53 14.02
C PHE A 120 -21.59 30.18 14.77
N GLY A 121 -21.74 31.42 15.15
CA GLY A 121 -20.67 32.19 15.80
C GLY A 121 -19.39 32.25 14.94
N PRO A 122 -18.24 31.81 15.45
CA PRO A 122 -17.00 31.80 14.70
C PRO A 122 -16.89 30.63 13.71
N LEU A 123 -17.73 29.59 13.81
CA LEU A 123 -17.71 28.38 13.00
C LEU A 123 -18.14 28.66 11.56
N ARG A 124 -17.36 28.21 10.57
CA ARG A 124 -17.65 28.40 9.15
C ARG A 124 -17.93 27.08 8.43
N TYR A 125 -17.17 26.05 8.76
CA TYR A 125 -17.33 24.72 8.15
C TYR A 125 -17.05 23.62 9.17
N ILE A 126 -17.69 22.49 8.95
CA ILE A 126 -17.37 21.21 9.57
C ILE A 126 -16.90 20.29 8.46
N SER A 127 -15.64 19.85 8.50
CA SER A 127 -15.13 18.84 7.58
C SER A 127 -15.19 17.47 8.27
N THR A 128 -15.88 16.53 7.64
CA THR A 128 -15.94 15.14 8.11
C THR A 128 -15.13 14.26 7.18
N GLY A 129 -14.37 13.33 7.73
CA GLY A 129 -13.57 12.37 6.99
C GLY A 129 -13.78 10.96 7.50
N LEU A 130 -13.94 10.01 6.57
CA LEU A 130 -13.94 8.58 6.84
C LEU A 130 -12.98 7.94 5.86
N SER A 131 -12.07 7.08 6.34
CA SER A 131 -11.16 6.36 5.47
C SER A 131 -10.93 4.94 5.96
N THR A 132 -10.67 4.05 5.01
CA THR A 132 -10.29 2.67 5.30
C THR A 132 -9.06 2.27 4.53
N GLN A 133 -8.20 1.47 5.18
CA GLN A 133 -7.06 0.83 4.57
C GLN A 133 -7.19 -0.69 4.73
N GLY A 134 -7.11 -1.39 3.62
CA GLY A 134 -7.05 -2.84 3.57
C GLY A 134 -5.63 -3.29 3.20
N ILE A 135 -5.09 -4.23 3.96
CA ILE A 135 -3.81 -4.87 3.67
C ILE A 135 -4.08 -6.34 3.44
N GLY A 136 -3.79 -6.81 2.22
CA GLY A 136 -4.00 -8.18 1.79
C GLY A 136 -3.04 -9.17 2.42
N LYS A 137 -3.04 -10.37 1.91
CA LYS A 137 -2.19 -11.44 2.44
C LYS A 137 -0.72 -11.06 2.40
N ILE A 138 -0.05 -11.23 3.55
CA ILE A 138 1.40 -11.06 3.72
C ILE A 138 1.95 -12.36 4.26
N TYR A 139 3.06 -12.81 3.69
CA TYR A 139 3.87 -13.88 4.27
C TYR A 139 4.99 -13.28 5.15
N TRP A 140 5.25 -13.92 6.29
CA TRP A 140 6.22 -13.43 7.26
C TRP A 140 7.58 -14.13 7.19
N ASN A 141 7.65 -15.23 6.44
CA ASN A 141 8.84 -16.06 6.27
C ASN A 141 8.99 -16.53 4.82
N GLU A 142 10.18 -16.96 4.48
CA GLU A 142 10.58 -17.29 3.11
C GLU A 142 9.88 -18.55 2.59
N ASP A 143 9.57 -19.52 3.47
CA ASP A 143 8.85 -20.76 3.13
C ASP A 143 7.35 -20.56 2.95
N ASN A 144 6.85 -19.35 3.25
CA ASN A 144 5.45 -18.95 3.19
C ASN A 144 4.52 -19.77 4.11
N SER A 145 5.06 -20.40 5.16
CA SER A 145 4.28 -21.18 6.13
C SER A 145 3.46 -20.29 7.07
N THR A 146 3.95 -19.10 7.37
CA THR A 146 3.28 -18.14 8.24
C THR A 146 2.78 -16.95 7.43
N ALA A 147 1.49 -16.68 7.54
CA ALA A 147 0.85 -15.60 6.79
C ALA A 147 -0.18 -14.87 7.63
N GLN A 148 -0.38 -13.61 7.33
CA GLN A 148 -1.52 -12.81 7.77
C GLN A 148 -2.51 -12.67 6.61
N ASN A 149 -3.79 -12.88 6.89
CA ASN A 149 -4.86 -12.67 5.91
C ASN A 149 -5.22 -11.18 5.78
N LEU A 150 -6.06 -10.88 4.79
CA LEU A 150 -6.60 -9.55 4.57
C LEU A 150 -7.26 -9.01 5.84
N TYR A 151 -6.91 -7.78 6.21
CA TYR A 151 -7.54 -7.02 7.28
C TYR A 151 -7.75 -5.57 6.85
N PHE A 152 -8.68 -4.90 7.51
CA PHE A 152 -9.01 -3.50 7.29
C PHE A 152 -8.83 -2.69 8.57
N LYS A 153 -8.45 -1.43 8.39
CA LYS A 153 -8.44 -0.41 9.44
C LYS A 153 -9.40 0.70 9.01
N LEU A 154 -10.22 1.16 9.93
CA LEU A 154 -11.15 2.26 9.71
C LEU A 154 -10.72 3.46 10.55
N ASP A 155 -10.61 4.61 9.91
CA ASP A 155 -10.28 5.88 10.55
C ASP A 155 -11.40 6.90 10.29
N ALA A 156 -11.69 7.75 11.29
CA ALA A 156 -12.65 8.83 11.16
C ALA A 156 -12.07 10.13 11.69
N SER A 157 -12.51 11.25 11.13
CA SER A 157 -12.09 12.58 11.57
C SER A 157 -13.22 13.60 11.45
N VAL A 158 -13.21 14.59 12.35
CA VAL A 158 -14.04 15.78 12.28
C VAL A 158 -13.17 17.00 12.54
N LYS A 159 -13.20 17.97 11.63
CA LYS A 159 -12.51 19.24 11.76
C LYS A 159 -13.50 20.38 11.81
N LEU A 160 -13.49 21.14 12.89
CA LEU A 160 -14.24 22.37 13.05
C LEU A 160 -13.39 23.53 12.54
N ILE A 161 -13.84 24.22 11.52
CA ILE A 161 -13.11 25.32 10.88
C ILE A 161 -13.78 26.64 11.28
N CYS A 162 -13.07 27.42 12.08
CA CYS A 162 -13.48 28.73 12.54
C CYS A 162 -12.71 29.84 11.82
N ASN A 163 -13.14 31.11 12.00
CA ASN A 163 -12.50 32.26 11.34
C ASN A 163 -11.00 32.39 11.57
N LYS A 164 -10.52 32.05 12.78
CA LYS A 164 -9.14 32.31 13.21
C LYS A 164 -8.38 31.06 13.65
N PHE A 165 -9.06 29.93 13.83
CA PHE A 165 -8.48 28.67 14.29
C PHE A 165 -9.29 27.50 13.76
N SER A 166 -8.72 26.30 13.85
CA SER A 166 -9.45 25.04 13.63
C SER A 166 -9.19 24.07 14.78
N VAL A 167 -10.13 23.18 15.01
CA VAL A 167 -10.03 22.06 15.97
C VAL A 167 -10.21 20.77 15.19
N ASP A 168 -9.23 19.88 15.28
CA ASP A 168 -9.24 18.59 14.63
C ASP A 168 -9.43 17.48 15.69
N LEU A 169 -10.45 16.65 15.50
CA LEU A 169 -10.70 15.43 16.26
C LEU A 169 -10.58 14.24 15.31
N TRP A 170 -9.86 13.23 15.73
CA TRP A 170 -9.69 12.04 14.90
C TRP A 170 -9.63 10.78 15.77
N ALA A 171 -10.11 9.68 15.19
CA ALA A 171 -9.99 8.32 15.73
C ALA A 171 -9.41 7.43 14.65
N LYS A 172 -8.40 6.63 15.01
CA LYS A 172 -7.74 5.69 14.10
C LYS A 172 -7.97 4.27 14.54
N ASN A 173 -8.04 3.37 13.53
CA ASN A 173 -8.18 1.94 13.76
C ASN A 173 -9.38 1.60 14.64
N ILE A 174 -10.56 2.12 14.30
CA ILE A 174 -11.80 2.00 15.10
C ILE A 174 -12.32 0.56 15.13
N THR A 175 -11.91 -0.26 14.16
CA THR A 175 -12.38 -1.66 13.97
C THR A 175 -11.44 -2.73 14.51
N ALA A 176 -10.38 -2.36 15.23
CA ALA A 176 -9.42 -3.31 15.81
C ALA A 176 -9.92 -3.95 17.11
#